data_04c538e395ed782dd90f1e6a997b4aaa
#
_entry.id   04c538e395ed782dd90f1e6a997b4aaa
#
_cell.length_a   1.000
_cell.length_b   1.000
_cell.length_c   1.000
_cell.angle_alpha   90.00
_cell.angle_beta   90.00
_cell.angle_gamma   90.00
#
_symmetry.space_group_name_H-M   'P 1'
#
loop_
_entity.id
_entity.type
_entity.pdbx_description
1 polymer ?
#
loop_
_entity_poly.entity_id
_entity_poly.type
_entity_poly.pdbx_seq_one_letter_code
_entity_poly.pdbx_strand_id
1 'polypeptide(L)'
;METPVQLPDPASTRRPGSAPYLRIATEEAFAPPEMIDIYRRILERGDCDPGFRGLMGFYMSSPSERAQHIMRCLTDLDALRLRHMDECGIDMQVLALTSPGVQV
;
A
#
# COMPACT_ATOMS: atom_id res chain seq x y z
N MET A 1 -3.14 -14.58 23.16
CA MET A 1 -4.46 -13.94 22.96
C MET A 1 -4.24 -12.57 22.37
N GLU A 2 -4.87 -12.30 21.25
CA GLU A 2 -4.70 -11.02 20.59
C GLU A 2 -5.47 -9.92 21.27
N THR A 3 -4.87 -8.73 21.35
CA THR A 3 -5.56 -7.54 21.85
C THR A 3 -6.57 -7.08 20.79
N PRO A 4 -7.83 -6.82 21.16
CA PRO A 4 -8.80 -6.31 20.20
C PRO A 4 -8.31 -4.99 19.59
N VAL A 5 -8.51 -4.83 18.29
CA VAL A 5 -8.23 -3.56 17.63
C VAL A 5 -9.30 -2.56 18.06
N GLN A 6 -8.85 -1.45 18.63
CA GLN A 6 -9.75 -0.35 18.99
C GLN A 6 -9.77 0.66 17.85
N LEU A 7 -10.99 1.02 17.45
CA LEU A 7 -11.18 2.11 16.51
C LEU A 7 -10.91 3.45 17.22
N PRO A 8 -10.32 4.43 16.51
CA PRO A 8 -10.12 5.73 17.10
C PRO A 8 -11.44 6.39 17.48
N ASP A 9 -11.46 7.07 18.63
CA ASP A 9 -12.59 7.89 19.03
C ASP A 9 -12.59 9.18 18.19
N PRO A 10 -13.63 9.43 17.39
CA PRO A 10 -13.69 10.63 16.57
C PRO A 10 -13.55 11.95 17.35
N ALA A 11 -13.96 11.95 18.62
CA ALA A 11 -13.85 13.15 19.44
C ALA A 11 -12.46 13.37 20.03
N SER A 12 -11.71 12.28 20.31
CA SER A 12 -10.41 12.34 20.99
C SER A 12 -9.22 12.31 20.04
N THR A 13 -9.37 11.83 18.79
CA THR A 13 -8.26 11.67 17.85
C THR A 13 -8.17 12.78 16.82
N ARG A 14 -9.01 13.80 16.92
CA ARG A 14 -9.02 14.90 15.97
C ARG A 14 -7.79 15.76 16.08
N ARG A 15 -7.12 15.96 14.96
CA ARG A 15 -6.03 16.93 14.83
C ARG A 15 -6.61 18.32 14.66
N PRO A 16 -5.90 19.40 15.10
CA PRO A 16 -6.34 20.76 14.83
C PRO A 16 -6.60 20.95 13.32
N GLY A 17 -7.77 21.49 12.98
CA GLY A 17 -8.18 21.72 11.61
C GLY A 17 -8.71 20.50 10.87
N SER A 18 -8.80 19.32 11.50
CA SER A 18 -9.36 18.13 10.86
C SER A 18 -10.89 18.20 10.81
N ALA A 19 -11.49 17.37 9.93
CA ALA A 19 -12.94 17.30 9.79
C ALA A 19 -13.60 16.78 11.07
N PRO A 20 -14.86 17.18 11.36
CA PRO A 20 -15.59 16.71 12.55
C PRO A 20 -16.10 15.28 12.43
N TYR A 21 -15.61 14.52 11.46
CA TYR A 21 -15.98 13.13 11.20
C TYR A 21 -14.71 12.33 10.93
N LEU A 22 -14.81 11.03 11.16
CA LEU A 22 -13.72 10.10 10.89
C LEU A 22 -13.56 9.89 9.39
N ARG A 23 -12.35 10.06 8.88
CA ARG A 23 -12.04 9.84 7.47
C ARG A 23 -11.39 8.48 7.32
N ILE A 24 -12.07 7.58 6.64
CA ILE A 24 -11.60 6.21 6.42
C ILE A 24 -11.40 6.02 4.93
N ALA A 25 -10.15 5.81 4.51
CA ALA A 25 -9.83 5.46 3.14
C ALA A 25 -9.99 3.96 2.95
N THR A 26 -10.77 3.55 1.95
CA THR A 26 -11.01 2.15 1.63
C THR A 26 -10.24 1.73 0.39
N GLU A 27 -9.97 0.42 0.26
CA GLU A 27 -9.28 -0.15 -0.90
C GLU A 27 -7.88 0.43 -1.10
N GLU A 28 -7.19 0.75 -0.02
CA GLU A 28 -5.82 1.24 -0.09
C GLU A 28 -4.87 0.09 -0.42
N ALA A 29 -4.25 0.17 -1.59
CA ALA A 29 -3.39 -0.89 -2.09
C ALA A 29 -2.09 -0.99 -1.30
N PHE A 30 -1.66 -2.23 -1.04
CA PHE A 30 -0.34 -2.49 -0.48
C PHE A 30 0.21 -3.80 -1.04
N ALA A 31 1.52 -3.97 -0.97
CA ALA A 31 2.21 -5.20 -1.35
C ALA A 31 3.34 -5.45 -0.36
N PRO A 32 3.28 -6.50 0.46
CA PRO A 32 4.38 -6.83 1.35
C PRO A 32 5.70 -7.03 0.57
N PRO A 33 6.85 -6.68 1.14
CA PRO A 33 8.14 -6.91 0.48
C PRO A 33 8.35 -8.36 0.04
N GLU A 34 7.85 -9.31 0.81
CA GLU A 34 7.92 -10.74 0.50
C GLU A 34 7.18 -11.07 -0.80
N MET A 35 6.04 -10.42 -1.03
CA MET A 35 5.28 -10.59 -2.28
C MET A 35 6.04 -10.01 -3.46
N ILE A 36 6.68 -8.87 -3.29
CA ILE A 36 7.50 -8.25 -4.33
C ILE A 36 8.68 -9.17 -4.69
N ASP A 37 9.28 -9.83 -3.72
CA ASP A 37 10.34 -10.81 -3.97
C ASP A 37 9.84 -11.99 -4.79
N ILE A 38 8.64 -12.48 -4.51
CA ILE A 38 8.01 -13.55 -5.30
C ILE A 38 7.79 -13.07 -6.73
N TYR A 39 7.28 -11.86 -6.92
CA TYR A 39 7.06 -11.28 -8.24
C TYR A 39 8.38 -11.17 -9.02
N ARG A 40 9.45 -10.76 -8.37
CA ARG A 40 10.76 -10.67 -9.00
C ARG A 40 11.22 -12.03 -9.52
N ARG A 41 11.05 -13.08 -8.71
CA ARG A 41 11.41 -14.44 -9.12
C ARG A 41 10.58 -14.91 -10.31
N ILE A 42 9.29 -14.59 -10.33
CA ILE A 42 8.42 -14.94 -11.45
C ILE A 42 8.88 -14.25 -12.73
N LEU A 43 9.23 -12.97 -12.64
CA LEU A 43 9.74 -12.22 -13.79
C LEU A 43 11.08 -12.77 -14.29
N GLU A 44 11.97 -13.14 -13.38
CA GLU A 44 13.27 -13.73 -13.73
C GLU A 44 13.12 -15.07 -14.42
N ARG A 45 12.16 -15.88 -13.98
CA ARG A 45 11.87 -17.17 -14.60
C ARG A 45 11.32 -17.02 -16.03
N GLY A 46 10.54 -15.98 -16.28
CA GLY A 46 10.14 -15.57 -17.62
C GLY A 46 8.88 -16.24 -18.17
N ASP A 47 8.38 -17.30 -17.56
CA ASP A 47 7.19 -18.03 -18.03
C ASP A 47 5.92 -17.56 -17.32
N CYS A 48 5.65 -16.27 -17.38
CA CYS A 48 4.51 -15.67 -16.70
C CYS A 48 3.55 -15.02 -17.69
N ASP A 49 2.37 -14.67 -17.19
CA ASP A 49 1.36 -13.96 -17.96
C ASP A 49 1.95 -12.67 -18.55
N PRO A 50 1.71 -12.41 -19.87
CA PRO A 50 2.23 -11.19 -20.51
C PRO A 50 1.77 -9.90 -19.85
N GLY A 51 0.54 -9.84 -19.35
CA GLY A 51 0.03 -8.67 -18.65
C GLY A 51 0.77 -8.42 -17.34
N PHE A 52 1.02 -9.48 -16.59
CA PHE A 52 1.84 -9.40 -15.38
C PHE A 52 3.26 -8.90 -15.71
N ARG A 53 3.87 -9.50 -16.73
CA ARG A 53 5.23 -9.11 -17.16
C ARG A 53 5.28 -7.64 -17.54
N GLY A 54 4.31 -7.16 -18.33
CA GLY A 54 4.27 -5.77 -18.75
C GLY A 54 4.11 -4.81 -17.61
N LEU A 55 3.16 -5.07 -16.72
CA LEU A 55 2.85 -4.18 -15.62
C LEU A 55 3.91 -4.21 -14.51
N MET A 56 4.16 -5.38 -13.96
CA MET A 56 5.10 -5.50 -12.83
C MET A 56 6.54 -5.34 -13.28
N GLY A 57 6.87 -5.78 -14.48
CA GLY A 57 8.19 -5.54 -15.05
C GLY A 57 8.48 -4.06 -15.16
N PHE A 58 7.52 -3.27 -15.60
CA PHE A 58 7.67 -1.82 -15.65
C PHE A 58 7.91 -1.22 -14.27
N TYR A 59 7.01 -1.47 -13.32
CA TYR A 59 7.11 -0.87 -11.98
C TYR A 59 8.38 -1.29 -11.24
N MET A 60 8.83 -2.53 -11.42
CA MET A 60 9.97 -3.06 -10.68
C MET A 60 11.33 -2.73 -11.31
N SER A 61 11.38 -2.38 -12.59
CA SER A 61 12.63 -2.12 -13.30
C SER A 61 12.75 -0.72 -13.87
N SER A 62 11.70 0.08 -13.85
CA SER A 62 11.74 1.41 -14.41
C SER A 62 12.70 2.33 -13.66
N PRO A 63 13.54 3.12 -14.35
CA PRO A 63 14.35 4.15 -13.72
C PRO A 63 13.55 5.40 -13.35
N SER A 64 12.27 5.46 -13.69
CA SER A 64 11.40 6.61 -13.39
C SER A 64 11.28 6.81 -11.88
N GLU A 65 11.48 8.04 -11.42
CA GLU A 65 11.29 8.41 -10.03
C GLU A 65 9.86 8.15 -9.56
N ARG A 66 8.90 8.39 -10.44
CA ARG A 66 7.49 8.16 -10.13
C ARG A 66 7.21 6.67 -9.88
N ALA A 67 7.70 5.79 -10.74
CA ALA A 67 7.52 4.36 -10.58
C ALA A 67 8.17 3.86 -9.29
N GLN A 68 9.38 4.32 -9.00
CA GLN A 68 10.08 3.97 -7.76
C GLN A 68 9.35 4.48 -6.53
N HIS A 69 8.80 5.69 -6.59
CA HIS A 69 8.02 6.25 -5.50
C HIS A 69 6.74 5.43 -5.24
N ILE A 70 6.04 5.05 -6.29
CA ILE A 70 4.84 4.20 -6.17
C ILE A 70 5.21 2.89 -5.49
N MET A 71 6.31 2.26 -5.87
CA MET A 71 6.75 1.01 -5.24
C MET A 71 7.10 1.20 -3.77
N ARG A 72 7.74 2.31 -3.39
CA ARG A 72 8.01 2.62 -1.99
C ARG A 72 6.73 2.79 -1.19
N CYS A 73 5.77 3.53 -1.72
CA CYS A 73 4.48 3.73 -1.06
C CYS A 73 3.71 2.42 -0.90
N LEU A 74 3.76 1.57 -1.92
CA LEU A 74 3.04 0.31 -1.94
C LEU A 74 3.55 -0.67 -0.89
N THR A 75 4.87 -0.69 -0.68
CA THR A 75 5.51 -1.63 0.24
C THR A 75 5.66 -1.10 1.66
N ASP A 76 5.41 0.18 1.89
CA ASP A 76 5.56 0.80 3.21
C ASP A 76 4.26 0.71 3.99
N LEU A 77 4.32 0.12 5.17
CA LEU A 77 3.19 0.04 6.11
C LEU A 77 3.46 0.83 7.40
N ASP A 78 4.47 1.69 7.40
CA ASP A 78 4.90 2.39 8.59
C ASP A 78 5.11 3.89 8.31
N ALA A 79 6.32 4.39 8.39
CA ALA A 79 6.61 5.82 8.45
C ALA A 79 6.08 6.62 7.25
N LEU A 80 6.32 6.14 6.03
CA LEU A 80 5.90 6.86 4.83
C LEU A 80 4.38 6.87 4.70
N ARG A 81 3.74 5.71 4.91
CA ARG A 81 2.29 5.60 4.82
C ARG A 81 1.59 6.45 5.87
N LEU A 82 2.06 6.39 7.12
CA LEU A 82 1.48 7.18 8.21
C LEU A 82 1.64 8.67 7.96
N ARG A 83 2.79 9.10 7.44
CA ARG A 83 3.01 10.50 7.09
C ARG A 83 2.04 10.96 6.01
N HIS A 84 1.82 10.16 4.96
CA HIS A 84 0.87 10.49 3.91
C HIS A 84 -0.55 10.57 4.44
N MET A 85 -0.93 9.66 5.33
CA MET A 85 -2.24 9.73 5.98
C MET A 85 -2.41 11.04 6.75
N ASP A 86 -1.41 11.44 7.51
CA ASP A 86 -1.45 12.69 8.28
C ASP A 86 -1.55 13.91 7.36
N GLU A 87 -0.76 13.95 6.31
CA GLU A 87 -0.79 15.05 5.34
C GLU A 87 -2.13 15.17 4.63
N CYS A 88 -2.80 14.06 4.38
CA CYS A 88 -4.09 14.02 3.67
C CYS A 88 -5.29 14.07 4.62
N GLY A 89 -5.08 14.04 5.93
CA GLY A 89 -6.16 14.06 6.90
C GLY A 89 -6.93 12.74 6.99
N ILE A 90 -6.29 11.62 6.67
CA ILE A 90 -6.88 10.29 6.74
C ILE A 90 -6.65 9.71 8.13
N ASP A 91 -7.71 9.31 8.80
CA ASP A 91 -7.64 8.75 10.14
C ASP A 91 -7.39 7.25 10.15
N MET A 92 -7.92 6.53 9.16
CA MET A 92 -7.77 5.08 9.03
C MET A 92 -7.67 4.68 7.57
N GLN A 93 -6.96 3.57 7.30
CA GLN A 93 -6.96 2.94 6.00
C GLN A 93 -7.41 1.49 6.11
N VAL A 94 -8.24 1.04 5.18
CA VAL A 94 -8.54 -0.37 4.98
C VAL A 94 -7.63 -0.87 3.87
N LEU A 95 -6.63 -1.67 4.24
CA LEU A 95 -5.61 -2.14 3.32
C LEU A 95 -6.10 -3.36 2.54
N ALA A 96 -5.78 -3.37 1.24
CA ALA A 96 -6.07 -4.49 0.36
C ALA A 96 -4.82 -4.84 -0.43
N LEU A 97 -4.55 -6.13 -0.60
CA LEU A 97 -3.42 -6.56 -1.44
C LEU A 97 -3.62 -6.04 -2.86
N THR A 98 -2.56 -5.42 -3.39
CA THR A 98 -2.60 -4.94 -4.76
C THR A 98 -2.76 -6.10 -5.74
N SER A 99 -3.45 -5.86 -6.85
CA SER A 99 -3.55 -6.84 -7.93
C SER A 99 -2.16 -7.10 -8.54
N PRO A 100 -1.81 -8.34 -8.91
CA PRO A 100 -2.63 -9.54 -8.89
C PRO A 100 -2.67 -10.28 -7.54
N GLY A 101 -2.07 -9.75 -6.49
CA GLY A 101 -2.08 -10.38 -5.19
C GLY A 101 -1.39 -11.73 -5.22
N VAL A 102 -2.09 -12.75 -4.73
CA VAL A 102 -1.58 -14.14 -4.70
C VAL A 102 -1.99 -14.96 -5.92
N GLN A 103 -2.59 -14.33 -6.92
CA GLN A 103 -3.09 -15.00 -8.13
C GLN A 103 -2.05 -15.03 -9.24
N VAL A 104 -0.85 -15.43 -8.91
CA VAL A 104 0.26 -15.49 -9.87
C VAL A 104 0.82 -16.89 -10.01
#